data_985d6165f68a7eaa547059cace85dfb0
#
_entry.id   985d6165f68a7eaa547059cace85dfb0
#
_cell.length_a   1.000
_cell.length_b   1.000
_cell.length_c   1.000
_cell.angle_alpha   90.00
_cell.angle_beta   90.00
_cell.angle_gamma   90.00
#
_symmetry.space_group_name_H-M   'P 1'
#
loop_
_entity.id
_entity.type
_entity.pdbx_description
1 polymer ?
#
loop_
_entity_poly.entity_id
_entity_poly.type
_entity_poly.pdbx_seq_one_letter_code
_entity_poly.pdbx_strand_id
1 'polypeptide(L)'
;MIRKGYRYLLTAVIAASAAALLTFAARNDFGLGRNMEITVNMMRELSLGYVDPVDPDKLMEGAAEGMVSDLDPYTEFIPEDQMSNFELLTTGKYGGVGSLIRKKGDWVTIAQPYKGSPADRAGLKIGDKILAIDGKDAKGFTTEQVSSRLKGDPGSKVRVTVEHLTGGTETVTLQRERIAIPGVPYAGWVLSLIHISE
;
A
#
# COMPACT_ATOMS: atom_id res chain seq x y z
N MET A 1 40.82 50.20 -30.14
CA MET A 1 39.97 49.33 -30.98
C MET A 1 39.85 47.88 -30.50
N ILE A 2 40.77 47.32 -29.77
CA ILE A 2 40.81 45.92 -29.33
C ILE A 2 39.70 45.53 -28.32
N ARG A 3 39.20 46.44 -27.49
CA ARG A 3 38.17 46.15 -26.49
C ARG A 3 36.76 45.84 -27.03
N LYS A 4 36.40 46.35 -28.22
CA LYS A 4 35.07 46.09 -28.83
C LYS A 4 35.02 44.68 -29.43
N GLY A 5 36.09 44.24 -30.09
CA GLY A 5 36.16 42.90 -30.70
C GLY A 5 36.07 41.76 -29.67
N TYR A 6 36.69 41.92 -28.50
CA TYR A 6 36.63 40.94 -27.43
C TYR A 6 35.21 40.76 -26.85
N ARG A 7 34.47 41.85 -26.73
CA ARG A 7 33.05 41.80 -26.26
C ARG A 7 32.17 41.03 -27.21
N TYR A 8 32.31 41.23 -28.55
CA TYR A 8 31.55 40.47 -29.53
C TYR A 8 31.93 38.99 -29.58
N LEU A 9 33.19 38.68 -29.37
CA LEU A 9 33.66 37.31 -29.31
C LEU A 9 33.14 36.58 -28.08
N LEU A 10 33.12 37.25 -26.91
CA LEU A 10 32.55 36.72 -25.65
C LEU A 10 31.04 36.48 -25.79
N THR A 11 30.29 37.41 -26.38
CA THR A 11 28.83 37.24 -26.59
C THR A 11 28.52 36.13 -27.57
N ALA A 12 29.32 35.96 -28.61
CA ALA A 12 29.17 34.85 -29.54
C ALA A 12 29.44 33.46 -28.90
N VAL A 13 30.43 33.37 -28.04
CA VAL A 13 30.72 32.12 -27.30
C VAL A 13 29.61 31.79 -26.31
N ILE A 14 29.08 32.77 -25.59
CA ILE A 14 27.96 32.57 -24.66
C ILE A 14 26.70 32.16 -25.45
N ALA A 15 26.41 32.79 -26.55
CA ALA A 15 25.25 32.43 -27.38
C ALA A 15 25.37 31.02 -27.98
N ALA A 16 26.57 30.63 -28.43
CA ALA A 16 26.83 29.30 -28.96
C ALA A 16 26.72 28.21 -27.88
N SER A 17 27.24 28.48 -26.67
CA SER A 17 27.08 27.54 -25.54
C SER A 17 25.65 27.40 -25.06
N ALA A 18 24.88 28.49 -25.01
CA ALA A 18 23.45 28.45 -24.68
C ALA A 18 22.64 27.67 -25.74
N ALA A 19 22.93 27.86 -27.02
CA ALA A 19 22.30 27.12 -28.11
C ALA A 19 22.63 25.61 -28.05
N ALA A 20 23.88 25.24 -27.72
CA ALA A 20 24.30 23.86 -27.55
C ALA A 20 23.59 23.18 -26.36
N LEU A 21 23.43 23.89 -25.24
CA LEU A 21 22.68 23.38 -24.08
C LEU A 21 21.20 23.18 -24.38
N LEU A 22 20.56 24.12 -25.08
CA LEU A 22 19.17 24.00 -25.49
C LEU A 22 18.93 22.83 -26.46
N THR A 23 19.84 22.61 -27.42
CA THR A 23 19.73 21.47 -28.33
C THR A 23 19.97 20.13 -27.67
N PHE A 24 20.82 20.07 -26.65
CA PHE A 24 21.06 18.85 -25.88
C PHE A 24 19.83 18.48 -25.01
N ALA A 25 19.22 19.46 -24.34
CA ALA A 25 17.99 19.25 -23.56
C ALA A 25 16.83 18.78 -24.46
N ALA A 26 16.61 19.45 -25.60
CA ALA A 26 15.55 19.10 -26.54
C ALA A 26 15.66 17.69 -27.14
N ARG A 27 16.88 17.15 -27.30
CA ARG A 27 17.08 15.81 -27.85
C ARG A 27 16.67 14.70 -26.87
N ASN A 28 16.85 14.90 -25.58
CA ASN A 28 16.44 13.92 -24.56
C ASN A 28 14.90 13.91 -24.36
N ASP A 29 14.27 15.07 -24.37
CA ASP A 29 12.80 15.16 -24.23
C ASP A 29 12.05 14.56 -25.43
N PHE A 30 12.60 14.67 -26.64
CA PHE A 30 11.96 14.12 -27.84
C PHE A 30 11.88 12.58 -27.80
N GLY A 31 12.90 11.90 -27.27
CA GLY A 31 12.89 10.44 -27.09
C GLY A 31 11.83 9.98 -26.10
N LEU A 32 11.73 10.63 -24.95
CA LEU A 32 10.76 10.31 -23.91
C LEU A 32 9.31 10.57 -24.39
N GLY A 33 9.05 11.72 -25.00
CA GLY A 33 7.72 12.07 -25.53
C GLY A 33 7.21 11.06 -26.58
N ARG A 34 8.09 10.64 -27.50
CA ARG A 34 7.75 9.60 -28.48
C ARG A 34 7.45 8.25 -27.83
N ASN A 35 8.21 7.84 -26.84
CA ASN A 35 8.01 6.56 -26.17
C ASN A 35 6.71 6.58 -25.33
N MET A 36 6.38 7.69 -24.71
CA MET A 36 5.09 7.88 -24.03
C MET A 36 3.92 7.80 -25.01
N GLU A 37 4.02 8.44 -26.17
CA GLU A 37 2.98 8.38 -27.20
C GLU A 37 2.76 6.94 -27.70
N ILE A 38 3.83 6.19 -27.92
CA ILE A 38 3.76 4.77 -28.31
C ILE A 38 3.05 3.96 -27.21
N THR A 39 3.42 4.16 -25.95
CA THR A 39 2.82 3.44 -24.80
C THR A 39 1.32 3.73 -24.69
N VAL A 40 0.93 4.99 -24.76
CA VAL A 40 -0.48 5.40 -24.69
C VAL A 40 -1.29 4.84 -25.86
N ASN A 41 -0.74 4.88 -27.08
CA ASN A 41 -1.40 4.32 -28.25
C ASN A 41 -1.56 2.81 -28.15
N MET A 42 -0.53 2.10 -27.67
CA MET A 42 -0.58 0.66 -27.46
C MET A 42 -1.65 0.28 -26.41
N MET A 43 -1.72 1.01 -25.31
CA MET A 43 -2.78 0.81 -24.31
C MET A 43 -4.17 1.06 -24.86
N ARG A 44 -4.33 2.09 -25.68
CA ARG A 44 -5.60 2.40 -26.36
C ARG A 44 -6.02 1.27 -27.31
N GLU A 45 -5.11 0.81 -28.17
CA GLU A 45 -5.40 -0.26 -29.12
C GLU A 45 -5.76 -1.57 -28.41
N LEU A 46 -5.08 -1.92 -27.33
CA LEU A 46 -5.40 -3.07 -26.51
C LEU A 46 -6.78 -2.92 -25.85
N SER A 47 -7.09 -1.76 -25.28
CA SER A 47 -8.37 -1.52 -24.60
C SER A 47 -9.56 -1.50 -25.55
N LEU A 48 -9.36 -1.12 -26.83
CA LEU A 48 -10.45 -0.99 -27.81
C LEU A 48 -10.55 -2.20 -28.75
N GLY A 49 -9.43 -2.87 -29.06
CA GLY A 49 -9.33 -3.86 -30.12
C GLY A 49 -9.09 -5.29 -29.65
N TYR A 50 -8.80 -5.50 -28.37
CA TYR A 50 -8.59 -6.85 -27.86
C TYR A 50 -9.94 -7.61 -27.76
N VAL A 51 -9.91 -8.94 -27.97
CA VAL A 51 -11.13 -9.76 -28.07
C VAL A 51 -11.88 -9.84 -26.74
N ASP A 52 -11.15 -9.85 -25.61
CA ASP A 52 -11.72 -9.87 -24.28
C ASP A 52 -11.62 -8.47 -23.62
N PRO A 53 -12.54 -8.10 -22.71
CA PRO A 53 -12.42 -6.84 -21.96
C PRO A 53 -11.11 -6.78 -21.19
N VAL A 54 -10.32 -5.76 -21.45
CA VAL A 54 -9.04 -5.54 -20.78
C VAL A 54 -9.22 -4.47 -19.70
N ASP A 55 -8.72 -4.75 -18.51
CA ASP A 55 -8.67 -3.83 -17.40
C ASP A 55 -7.46 -2.88 -17.58
N PRO A 56 -7.69 -1.57 -17.77
CA PRO A 56 -6.61 -0.61 -17.99
C PRO A 56 -5.64 -0.51 -16.79
N ASP A 57 -6.14 -0.70 -15.57
CA ASP A 57 -5.32 -0.62 -14.36
C ASP A 57 -4.33 -1.79 -14.31
N LYS A 58 -4.78 -2.99 -14.63
CA LYS A 58 -3.89 -4.17 -14.75
C LYS A 58 -2.88 -4.06 -15.88
N LEU A 59 -3.26 -3.42 -17.01
CA LEU A 59 -2.30 -3.13 -18.07
C LEU A 59 -1.20 -2.20 -17.61
N MET A 60 -1.57 -1.17 -16.83
CA MET A 60 -0.61 -0.21 -16.31
C MET A 60 0.31 -0.84 -15.26
N GLU A 61 -0.22 -1.68 -14.37
CA GLU A 61 0.57 -2.45 -13.42
C GLU A 61 1.60 -3.33 -14.12
N GLY A 62 1.16 -4.14 -15.10
CA GLY A 62 2.06 -4.98 -15.89
C GLY A 62 3.10 -4.19 -16.68
N ALA A 63 2.75 -3.00 -17.18
CA ALA A 63 3.71 -2.11 -17.83
C ALA A 63 4.75 -1.58 -16.83
N ALA A 64 4.34 -1.19 -15.62
CA ALA A 64 5.22 -0.70 -14.57
C ALA A 64 6.18 -1.81 -14.10
N GLU A 65 5.68 -3.03 -13.87
CA GLU A 65 6.50 -4.20 -13.56
C GLU A 65 7.52 -4.47 -14.66
N GLY A 66 7.09 -4.44 -15.94
CA GLY A 66 7.97 -4.62 -17.08
C GLY A 66 9.07 -3.56 -17.19
N MET A 67 8.77 -2.30 -16.86
CA MET A 67 9.75 -1.23 -16.87
C MET A 67 10.87 -1.39 -15.85
N VAL A 68 10.60 -2.02 -14.71
CA VAL A 68 11.60 -2.20 -13.65
C VAL A 68 12.28 -3.56 -13.68
N SER A 69 11.73 -4.54 -14.43
CA SER A 69 12.21 -5.93 -14.43
C SER A 69 13.67 -6.11 -14.84
N ASP A 70 14.17 -5.25 -15.73
CA ASP A 70 15.54 -5.30 -16.26
C ASP A 70 16.51 -4.38 -15.51
N LEU A 71 16.07 -3.73 -14.43
CA LEU A 71 16.92 -2.89 -13.61
C LEU A 71 17.73 -3.75 -12.62
N ASP A 72 17.92 -3.26 -11.42
CA ASP A 72 18.64 -4.00 -10.38
C ASP A 72 17.66 -4.87 -9.56
N PRO A 73 18.15 -5.89 -8.80
CA PRO A 73 17.31 -6.79 -8.00
C PRO A 73 16.59 -6.13 -6.82
N TYR A 74 16.87 -4.87 -6.52
CA TYR A 74 16.29 -4.12 -5.41
C TYR A 74 15.22 -3.12 -5.85
N THR A 75 15.11 -2.90 -7.17
CA THR A 75 14.09 -2.03 -7.75
C THR A 75 12.84 -2.86 -8.08
N GLU A 76 11.77 -2.61 -7.34
CA GLU A 76 10.50 -3.32 -7.46
C GLU A 76 9.36 -2.32 -7.55
N PHE A 77 8.39 -2.59 -8.40
CA PHE A 77 7.14 -1.85 -8.45
C PHE A 77 6.15 -2.45 -7.44
N ILE A 78 5.63 -1.63 -6.54
CA ILE A 78 4.64 -2.06 -5.54
C ILE A 78 3.31 -1.40 -5.88
N PRO A 79 2.30 -2.18 -6.31
CA PRO A 79 0.96 -1.67 -6.55
C PRO A 79 0.33 -1.06 -5.30
N GLU A 80 -0.60 -0.11 -5.49
CA GLU A 80 -1.25 0.61 -4.39
C GLU A 80 -1.96 -0.32 -3.40
N ASP A 81 -2.62 -1.36 -3.90
CA ASP A 81 -3.30 -2.36 -3.08
C ASP A 81 -2.35 -3.20 -2.21
N GLN A 82 -1.08 -3.34 -2.60
CA GLN A 82 -0.05 -4.05 -1.85
C GLN A 82 0.79 -3.14 -0.94
N MET A 83 0.67 -1.82 -1.08
CA MET A 83 1.45 -0.84 -0.31
C MET A 83 1.30 -1.04 1.21
N SER A 84 0.09 -1.32 1.70
CA SER A 84 -0.14 -1.55 3.12
C SER A 84 0.55 -2.82 3.67
N ASN A 85 0.70 -3.84 2.83
CA ASN A 85 1.45 -5.06 3.20
C ASN A 85 2.95 -4.80 3.18
N PHE A 86 3.44 -4.06 2.18
CA PHE A 86 4.83 -3.65 2.11
C PHE A 86 5.22 -2.77 3.31
N GLU A 87 4.37 -1.81 3.68
CA GLU A 87 4.60 -0.96 4.86
C GLU A 87 4.62 -1.79 6.15
N LEU A 88 3.73 -2.79 6.26
CA LEU A 88 3.74 -3.73 7.39
C LEU A 88 5.04 -4.53 7.46
N LEU A 89 5.52 -5.07 6.35
CA LEU A 89 6.73 -5.91 6.32
C LEU A 89 8.00 -5.10 6.59
N THR A 90 8.07 -3.86 6.11
CA THR A 90 9.27 -3.02 6.23
C THR A 90 9.32 -2.23 7.53
N THR A 91 8.18 -1.75 8.04
CA THR A 91 8.11 -0.88 9.21
C THR A 91 7.45 -1.52 10.43
N GLY A 92 6.82 -2.68 10.28
CA GLY A 92 5.97 -3.29 11.29
C GLY A 92 4.68 -2.50 11.59
N LYS A 93 4.31 -1.56 10.72
CA LYS A 93 3.14 -0.68 10.90
C LYS A 93 2.17 -0.83 9.74
N TYR A 94 0.89 -0.70 10.00
CA TYR A 94 -0.15 -0.70 8.98
C TYR A 94 -1.35 0.14 9.41
N GLY A 95 -2.13 0.63 8.46
CA GLY A 95 -3.40 1.29 8.74
C GLY A 95 -4.51 0.27 8.95
N GLY A 96 -5.25 0.36 10.07
CA GLY A 96 -6.32 -0.59 10.36
C GLY A 96 -6.96 -0.43 11.72
N VAL A 97 -7.71 -1.44 12.15
CA VAL A 97 -8.45 -1.44 13.42
C VAL A 97 -7.67 -2.05 14.59
N GLY A 98 -6.55 -2.73 14.33
CA GLY A 98 -5.68 -3.28 15.36
C GLY A 98 -6.24 -4.52 16.06
N SER A 99 -6.58 -5.54 15.30
CA SER A 99 -6.98 -6.84 15.83
C SER A 99 -6.36 -7.99 15.04
N LEU A 100 -5.94 -9.03 15.73
CA LEU A 100 -5.68 -10.31 15.13
C LEU A 100 -7.00 -11.03 14.89
N ILE A 101 -7.16 -11.62 13.72
CA ILE A 101 -8.37 -12.34 13.32
C ILE A 101 -8.04 -13.77 12.92
N ARG A 102 -9.00 -14.67 13.06
CA ARG A 102 -8.87 -16.06 12.62
C ARG A 102 -10.19 -16.58 12.08
N LYS A 103 -10.12 -17.51 11.15
CA LYS A 103 -11.31 -18.22 10.64
C LYS A 103 -11.75 -19.31 11.62
N LYS A 104 -13.06 -19.37 11.89
CA LYS A 104 -13.69 -20.44 12.70
C LYS A 104 -15.01 -20.84 12.03
N GLY A 105 -15.00 -21.99 11.36
CA GLY A 105 -16.12 -22.42 10.52
C GLY A 105 -16.34 -21.46 9.35
N ASP A 106 -17.57 -21.02 9.15
CA ASP A 106 -17.94 -20.08 8.09
C ASP A 106 -17.66 -18.61 8.42
N TRP A 107 -17.15 -18.31 9.60
CA TRP A 107 -16.99 -16.96 10.09
C TRP A 107 -15.56 -16.63 10.46
N VAL A 108 -15.20 -15.39 10.31
CA VAL A 108 -13.97 -14.83 10.87
C VAL A 108 -14.28 -14.25 12.25
N THR A 109 -13.42 -14.54 13.21
CA THR A 109 -13.55 -14.12 14.61
C THR A 109 -12.36 -13.27 15.02
N ILE A 110 -12.56 -12.38 15.98
CA ILE A 110 -11.50 -11.66 16.67
C ILE A 110 -10.70 -12.68 17.50
N ALA A 111 -9.43 -12.85 17.17
CA ALA A 111 -8.53 -13.70 17.95
C ALA A 111 -7.90 -12.92 19.10
N GLN A 112 -7.53 -11.66 18.85
CA GLN A 112 -7.00 -10.76 19.87
C GLN A 112 -7.05 -9.31 19.39
N PRO A 113 -7.74 -8.39 20.08
CA PRO A 113 -7.57 -6.96 19.87
C PRO A 113 -6.23 -6.52 20.47
N TYR A 114 -5.49 -5.64 19.77
CA TYR A 114 -4.25 -5.09 20.32
C TYR A 114 -4.59 -4.00 21.33
N LYS A 115 -3.95 -4.06 22.48
CA LYS A 115 -4.18 -3.10 23.58
C LYS A 115 -4.02 -1.65 23.10
N GLY A 116 -5.04 -0.84 23.39
CA GLY A 116 -5.08 0.57 22.99
C GLY A 116 -5.42 0.82 21.51
N SER A 117 -5.70 -0.22 20.72
CA SER A 117 -6.13 -0.08 19.33
C SER A 117 -7.59 0.37 19.21
N PRO A 118 -8.03 0.81 18.01
CA PRO A 118 -9.44 1.11 17.77
C PRO A 118 -10.39 -0.04 18.12
N ALA A 119 -9.99 -1.28 17.83
CA ALA A 119 -10.78 -2.47 18.16
C ALA A 119 -10.92 -2.67 19.68
N ASP A 120 -9.84 -2.48 20.43
CA ASP A 120 -9.83 -2.59 21.89
C ASP A 120 -10.67 -1.49 22.56
N ARG A 121 -10.49 -0.22 22.11
CA ARG A 121 -11.27 0.92 22.62
C ARG A 121 -12.76 0.81 22.31
N ALA A 122 -13.12 0.15 21.23
CA ALA A 122 -14.51 -0.12 20.88
C ALA A 122 -15.11 -1.31 21.64
N GLY A 123 -14.34 -1.97 22.50
CA GLY A 123 -14.84 -3.06 23.33
C GLY A 123 -14.93 -4.42 22.62
N LEU A 124 -14.33 -4.58 21.44
CA LEU A 124 -14.26 -5.86 20.77
C LEU A 124 -13.42 -6.85 21.60
N LYS A 125 -13.90 -8.08 21.70
CA LYS A 125 -13.31 -9.12 22.58
C LYS A 125 -12.87 -10.34 21.79
N ILE A 126 -11.99 -11.11 22.40
CA ILE A 126 -11.59 -12.42 21.88
C ILE A 126 -12.81 -13.31 21.70
N GLY A 127 -12.95 -13.86 20.51
CA GLY A 127 -14.05 -14.75 20.13
C GLY A 127 -15.25 -14.05 19.50
N ASP A 128 -15.33 -12.74 19.48
CA ASP A 128 -16.36 -12.01 18.78
C ASP A 128 -16.36 -12.39 17.29
N LYS A 129 -17.52 -12.71 16.76
CA LYS A 129 -17.72 -13.14 15.39
C LYS A 129 -18.04 -11.92 14.51
N ILE A 130 -17.33 -11.73 13.42
CA ILE A 130 -17.59 -10.66 12.47
C ILE A 130 -18.71 -11.10 11.54
N LEU A 131 -19.87 -10.45 11.67
CA LEU A 131 -21.05 -10.75 10.87
C LEU A 131 -21.09 -9.93 9.57
N ALA A 132 -20.73 -8.64 9.64
CA ALA A 132 -20.74 -7.77 8.46
C ALA A 132 -19.67 -6.68 8.57
N ILE A 133 -19.19 -6.21 7.42
CA ILE A 133 -18.27 -5.08 7.29
C ILE A 133 -18.86 -4.11 6.27
N ASP A 134 -19.06 -2.84 6.68
CA ASP A 134 -19.68 -1.79 5.87
C ASP A 134 -21.02 -2.24 5.24
N GLY A 135 -21.82 -3.02 6.01
CA GLY A 135 -23.10 -3.55 5.60
C GLY A 135 -23.05 -4.76 4.67
N LYS A 136 -21.87 -5.25 4.30
CA LYS A 136 -21.70 -6.49 3.51
C LYS A 136 -21.56 -7.68 4.47
N ASP A 137 -22.37 -8.72 4.25
CA ASP A 137 -22.29 -9.98 4.99
C ASP A 137 -20.90 -10.60 4.84
N ALA A 138 -20.30 -10.97 5.96
CA ALA A 138 -18.97 -11.56 6.03
C ALA A 138 -18.99 -13.10 6.12
N LYS A 139 -20.16 -13.72 5.98
CA LYS A 139 -20.28 -15.18 5.98
C LYS A 139 -19.48 -15.78 4.83
N GLY A 140 -18.66 -16.76 5.12
CA GLY A 140 -17.84 -17.45 4.13
C GLY A 140 -16.54 -16.70 3.73
N PHE A 141 -16.35 -15.46 4.16
CA PHE A 141 -15.13 -14.72 3.83
C PHE A 141 -13.88 -15.42 4.37
N THR A 142 -12.78 -15.25 3.65
CA THR A 142 -11.46 -15.66 4.13
C THR A 142 -10.89 -14.61 5.08
N THR A 143 -9.85 -14.97 5.83
CA THR A 143 -9.12 -14.03 6.70
C THR A 143 -8.53 -12.86 5.90
N GLU A 144 -8.05 -13.11 4.70
CA GLU A 144 -7.50 -12.12 3.79
C GLU A 144 -8.57 -11.10 3.35
N GLN A 145 -9.77 -11.60 2.97
CA GLN A 145 -10.89 -10.77 2.55
C GLN A 145 -11.40 -9.88 3.69
N VAL A 146 -11.44 -10.39 4.92
CA VAL A 146 -11.80 -9.59 6.09
C VAL A 146 -10.68 -8.62 6.45
N SER A 147 -9.43 -9.07 6.43
CA SER A 147 -8.27 -8.25 6.74
C SER A 147 -8.17 -7.06 5.80
N SER A 148 -8.31 -7.26 4.49
CA SER A 148 -8.25 -6.17 3.50
C SER A 148 -9.33 -5.11 3.72
N ARG A 149 -10.53 -5.51 4.19
CA ARG A 149 -11.62 -4.57 4.50
C ARG A 149 -11.44 -3.85 5.83
N LEU A 150 -10.79 -4.47 6.81
CA LEU A 150 -10.47 -3.84 8.11
C LEU A 150 -9.25 -2.92 8.03
N LYS A 151 -8.32 -3.20 7.11
CA LYS A 151 -7.20 -2.32 6.78
C LYS A 151 -7.68 -1.11 5.96
N GLY A 152 -6.86 -0.10 5.84
CA GLY A 152 -7.09 1.09 5.03
C GLY A 152 -6.43 2.32 5.63
N ASP A 153 -6.61 3.47 4.99
CA ASP A 153 -5.94 4.70 5.36
C ASP A 153 -6.24 5.12 6.80
N PRO A 154 -5.21 5.49 7.59
CA PRO A 154 -5.40 6.06 8.91
C PRO A 154 -6.34 7.28 8.88
N GLY A 155 -7.29 7.33 9.80
CA GLY A 155 -8.33 8.36 9.84
C GLY A 155 -9.64 7.98 9.14
N SER A 156 -9.62 7.03 8.20
CA SER A 156 -10.84 6.49 7.58
C SER A 156 -11.67 5.67 8.58
N LYS A 157 -12.95 5.49 8.30
CA LYS A 157 -13.87 4.76 9.18
C LYS A 157 -14.31 3.46 8.52
N VAL A 158 -14.53 2.44 9.34
CA VAL A 158 -15.13 1.17 8.94
C VAL A 158 -16.22 0.79 9.95
N ARG A 159 -17.34 0.31 9.45
CA ARG A 159 -18.44 -0.19 10.28
C ARG A 159 -18.35 -1.72 10.35
N VAL A 160 -18.29 -2.25 11.57
CA VAL A 160 -18.20 -3.69 11.80
C VAL A 160 -19.36 -4.13 12.67
N THR A 161 -20.12 -5.11 12.19
CA THR A 161 -21.16 -5.77 12.97
C THR A 161 -20.60 -7.07 13.53
N VAL A 162 -20.65 -7.23 14.84
CA VAL A 162 -20.13 -8.40 15.54
C VAL A 162 -21.20 -9.08 16.36
N GLU A 163 -21.06 -10.38 16.54
CA GLU A 163 -21.81 -11.17 17.51
C GLU A 163 -20.86 -11.57 18.64
N HIS A 164 -21.20 -11.17 19.85
CA HIS A 164 -20.39 -11.48 21.04
C HIS A 164 -20.58 -12.91 21.51
N LEU A 165 -19.55 -13.49 22.14
CA LEU A 165 -19.65 -14.83 22.75
C LEU A 165 -20.75 -14.96 23.80
N THR A 166 -21.08 -13.88 24.49
CA THR A 166 -22.12 -13.82 25.51
C THR A 166 -23.54 -13.70 24.92
N GLY A 167 -23.63 -13.67 23.59
CA GLY A 167 -24.86 -13.37 22.86
C GLY A 167 -25.05 -11.86 22.69
N GLY A 168 -25.81 -11.52 21.66
CA GLY A 168 -26.05 -10.12 21.25
C GLY A 168 -25.19 -9.71 20.06
N THR A 169 -25.81 -8.89 19.23
CA THR A 169 -25.17 -8.33 18.03
C THR A 169 -25.00 -6.83 18.23
N GLU A 170 -23.82 -6.33 17.96
CA GLU A 170 -23.51 -4.91 18.03
C GLU A 170 -22.88 -4.44 16.72
N THR A 171 -23.18 -3.19 16.33
CA THR A 171 -22.52 -2.54 15.20
C THR A 171 -21.71 -1.37 15.71
N VAL A 172 -20.39 -1.49 15.57
CA VAL A 172 -19.42 -0.47 15.99
C VAL A 172 -18.81 0.22 14.78
N THR A 173 -18.59 1.53 14.89
CA THR A 173 -17.84 2.29 13.88
C THR A 173 -16.43 2.50 14.41
N LEU A 174 -15.46 1.93 13.74
CA LEU A 174 -14.05 2.01 14.07
C LEU A 174 -13.36 3.04 13.18
N GLN A 175 -12.53 3.89 13.76
CA GLN A 175 -11.63 4.75 13.01
C GLN A 175 -10.31 4.01 12.83
N ARG A 176 -9.87 3.84 11.59
CA ARG A 176 -8.58 3.21 11.32
C ARG A 176 -7.45 4.10 11.80
N GLU A 177 -6.46 3.49 12.40
CA GLU A 177 -5.26 4.17 12.89
C GLU A 177 -4.02 3.43 12.41
N ARG A 178 -2.88 4.10 12.54
CA ARG A 178 -1.59 3.45 12.31
C ARG A 178 -1.29 2.49 13.46
N ILE A 179 -1.36 1.21 13.20
CA ILE A 179 -1.12 0.13 14.16
C ILE A 179 0.35 -0.29 14.05
N ALA A 180 1.06 -0.31 15.17
CA ALA A 180 2.39 -0.88 15.29
C ALA A 180 2.28 -2.26 15.94
N ILE A 181 2.84 -3.28 15.31
CA ILE A 181 2.94 -4.61 15.91
C ILE A 181 4.24 -4.62 16.71
N PRO A 182 4.18 -4.83 18.04
CA PRO A 182 5.39 -4.93 18.84
C PRO A 182 6.21 -6.13 18.39
N GLY A 183 7.50 -5.93 18.12
CA GLY A 183 8.44 -7.02 17.78
C GLY A 183 8.59 -8.06 18.89
N VAL A 184 8.33 -7.64 20.15
CA VAL A 184 8.26 -8.52 21.33
C VAL A 184 6.88 -8.36 21.95
N PRO A 185 5.91 -9.23 21.64
CA PRO A 185 4.53 -9.09 22.14
C PRO A 185 4.40 -9.30 23.64
N TYR A 186 5.33 -10.02 24.25
CA TYR A 186 5.37 -10.25 25.70
C TYR A 186 6.83 -10.35 26.18
N ALA A 187 7.16 -9.62 27.22
CA ALA A 187 8.41 -9.77 27.97
C ALA A 187 8.08 -9.77 29.45
N GLY A 188 8.47 -10.82 30.16
CA GLY A 188 8.23 -10.95 31.57
C GLY A 188 9.23 -11.93 32.23
N TRP A 189 9.37 -11.83 33.54
CA TRP A 189 10.19 -12.73 34.31
C TRP A 189 9.46 -14.07 34.50
N VAL A 190 10.06 -15.17 34.04
CA VAL A 190 9.58 -16.54 34.30
C VAL A 190 10.27 -17.03 35.58
N LEU A 191 9.89 -16.48 36.73
CA LEU A 191 10.52 -16.79 38.01
C LEU A 191 10.12 -18.16 38.59
N SER A 192 9.07 -18.78 38.06
CA SER A 192 8.55 -20.04 38.61
C SER A 192 9.31 -21.30 38.20
N LEU A 193 10.26 -21.18 37.25
CA LEU A 193 11.03 -22.35 36.77
C LEU A 193 12.41 -22.51 37.41
N ILE A 194 12.82 -21.62 38.31
CA ILE A 194 14.12 -21.72 39.01
C ILE A 194 14.01 -22.45 40.34
N HIS A 195 12.86 -23.01 40.68
CA HIS A 195 12.68 -23.74 41.91
C HIS A 195 12.48 -25.26 41.68
N ILE A 196 13.28 -25.82 40.78
CA ILE A 196 13.40 -27.28 40.68
C ILE A 196 14.88 -27.61 40.83
N SER A 197 15.34 -27.70 42.06
CA SER A 197 16.43 -28.58 42.43
C SER A 197 16.68 -28.46 43.92
N GLU A 198 16.03 -29.30 44.69
CA GLU A 198 16.65 -30.07 45.76
C GLU A 198 15.91 -31.39 45.92
#